data_8a538dbbe2702d74d5145fe79bdf53ef
#
_entry.id   8a538dbbe2702d74d5145fe79bdf53ef
#
_cell.length_a   1.000
_cell.length_b   1.000
_cell.length_c   1.000
_cell.angle_alpha   90.00
_cell.angle_beta   90.00
_cell.angle_gamma   90.00
#
_symmetry.space_group_name_H-M   'P 1'
#
loop_
_entity.id
_entity.type
_entity.pdbx_description
1 polymer ?
#
loop_
_entity_poly.entity_id
_entity_poly.type
_entity_poly.pdbx_seq_one_letter_code
_entity_poly.pdbx_strand_id
1 'polypeptide(L)'
;MSEPFDTHSTAEHSLNANEQPTTVRPVTQPDNPYASTRGSISTKQLPAFDEEIINKYNRSGPRYTSYPTALEFSPMPEELETKILQEREAHAPLSLYFHIPFCRHLCYYCACNKIITKKNSDAGDYLEYLIAEIKHKRSLLKLPEDGKKPLVKQLHFGGGTPTFLQDNELIQLWEFLQTQFEFLPEDQGDYSIEIDPRELSSETLKVLRSLGFNRVSLGVQDLDETVQIAVNRVHSAELIENVLAEARELGFHSINIDLIYGLPHQTPATLDKTVRRIIEMSPDRLSVFNYAHLPERFKSQRQIKDEDLPTPAAKLTMLGNTINTLTEAGYQYIGIDHFAKPDDELAVAQREGKLHRNFQGYTIMGDCDLLGFGVSSISQIANANNSYILQNHTDLQVYKDNIDAARSNPTIMPAVNVIKTSIKDRLREYVIMNLLCHDYMDFRDINQKFGIDAVTYFIDEIQQLDDMQKDRLIDMDAAGIRVLPRGRLLGRNVAMVFDEYLEKKHKNRFSKAI
;
A
#
# COMPACT_ATOMS: atom_id res chain seq x y z
N MET A 1 -26.02 37.83 49.82
CA MET A 1 -26.17 38.98 48.96
C MET A 1 -25.36 38.72 47.72
N SER A 2 -26.07 38.81 46.67
CA SER A 2 -25.83 38.93 45.22
C SER A 2 -25.55 37.65 44.43
N GLU A 3 -26.52 37.44 43.66
CA GLU A 3 -26.81 36.38 42.68
C GLU A 3 -25.94 36.40 41.40
N PRO A 4 -26.18 35.46 40.53
CA PRO A 4 -25.24 34.92 39.53
C PRO A 4 -25.48 35.51 38.15
N PHE A 5 -24.52 35.31 37.23
CA PHE A 5 -24.67 35.64 35.81
C PHE A 5 -24.79 34.37 34.95
N ASP A 6 -25.70 34.47 34.01
CA ASP A 6 -26.27 33.48 33.13
C ASP A 6 -25.28 32.77 32.20
N THR A 7 -25.59 31.50 31.99
CA THR A 7 -25.00 30.57 31.06
C THR A 7 -25.63 30.70 29.67
N HIS A 8 -24.82 30.88 28.64
CA HIS A 8 -25.23 30.67 27.25
C HIS A 8 -25.23 29.17 26.92
N SER A 9 -26.42 28.70 26.59
CA SER A 9 -26.74 27.39 26.07
C SER A 9 -26.11 27.15 24.70
N THR A 10 -25.18 26.22 24.63
CA THR A 10 -24.82 25.55 23.37
C THR A 10 -25.66 24.28 23.28
N ALA A 11 -26.52 24.21 22.27
CA ALA A 11 -27.33 23.03 21.98
C ALA A 11 -26.45 21.89 21.48
N GLU A 12 -26.08 21.00 22.38
CA GLU A 12 -25.59 19.68 22.03
C GLU A 12 -26.77 18.83 21.54
N HIS A 13 -26.79 18.51 20.25
CA HIS A 13 -27.65 17.44 19.75
C HIS A 13 -27.12 16.11 20.28
N SER A 14 -27.66 15.69 21.42
CA SER A 14 -27.48 14.36 21.96
C SER A 14 -28.17 13.35 21.04
N LEU A 15 -27.38 12.54 20.33
CA LEU A 15 -27.84 11.31 19.72
C LEU A 15 -28.26 10.34 20.83
N ASN A 16 -29.51 9.97 20.84
CA ASN A 16 -30.12 9.06 21.81
C ASN A 16 -29.38 7.71 21.85
N ALA A 17 -28.94 7.31 23.03
CA ALA A 17 -28.18 6.08 23.30
C ALA A 17 -29.03 4.80 23.36
N ASN A 18 -30.20 4.73 22.69
CA ASN A 18 -31.12 3.60 22.80
C ASN A 18 -31.67 3.08 21.48
N GLU A 19 -30.93 3.20 20.38
CA GLU A 19 -31.21 2.42 19.18
C GLU A 19 -30.25 1.22 19.11
N GLN A 20 -30.82 0.01 19.10
CA GLN A 20 -30.07 -1.24 18.91
C GLN A 20 -29.27 -1.12 17.60
N PRO A 21 -27.99 -1.54 17.58
CA PRO A 21 -27.18 -1.44 16.39
C PRO A 21 -27.77 -2.35 15.32
N THR A 22 -28.30 -1.76 14.25
CA THR A 22 -28.53 -2.47 13.00
C THR A 22 -27.17 -3.02 12.57
N THR A 23 -27.03 -4.35 12.58
CA THR A 23 -25.85 -5.08 12.12
C THR A 23 -25.57 -4.70 10.67
N VAL A 24 -24.66 -3.76 10.46
CA VAL A 24 -24.11 -3.47 9.13
C VAL A 24 -23.15 -4.63 8.82
N ARG A 25 -23.64 -5.63 8.13
CA ARG A 25 -22.80 -6.70 7.56
C ARG A 25 -21.73 -6.04 6.68
N PRO A 26 -20.48 -6.52 6.68
CA PRO A 26 -19.58 -6.25 5.58
C PRO A 26 -20.25 -6.81 4.34
N VAL A 27 -20.63 -5.93 3.43
CA VAL A 27 -21.30 -6.32 2.20
C VAL A 27 -20.26 -7.03 1.36
N THR A 28 -20.34 -8.36 1.30
CA THR A 28 -19.91 -9.08 0.12
C THR A 28 -20.62 -8.38 -1.03
N GLN A 29 -19.87 -7.74 -1.95
CA GLN A 29 -20.50 -6.98 -3.03
C GLN A 29 -21.45 -7.90 -3.79
N PRO A 30 -22.79 -7.71 -3.73
CA PRO A 30 -23.67 -8.24 -4.75
C PRO A 30 -23.28 -7.54 -6.05
N ASP A 31 -23.41 -8.22 -7.17
CA ASP A 31 -23.26 -7.65 -8.50
C ASP A 31 -23.87 -6.25 -8.51
N ASN A 32 -23.01 -5.23 -8.67
CA ASN A 32 -23.40 -3.84 -8.55
C ASN A 32 -24.35 -3.49 -9.72
N PRO A 33 -25.67 -3.39 -9.52
CA PRO A 33 -26.61 -3.10 -10.60
C PRO A 33 -26.39 -1.71 -11.22
N TYR A 34 -25.51 -0.89 -10.64
CA TYR A 34 -25.17 0.46 -11.11
C TYR A 34 -23.81 0.53 -11.79
N ALA A 35 -23.10 -0.59 -12.00
CA ALA A 35 -21.87 -0.61 -12.79
C ALA A 35 -22.10 -0.06 -14.23
N SER A 36 -23.34 -0.11 -14.73
CA SER A 36 -23.72 0.39 -16.05
C SER A 36 -23.92 1.92 -16.11
N THR A 37 -24.02 2.63 -14.98
CA THR A 37 -24.18 4.09 -14.93
C THR A 37 -22.92 4.84 -14.50
N ARG A 38 -21.87 4.14 -14.04
CA ARG A 38 -20.54 4.72 -13.96
C ARG A 38 -20.08 4.94 -15.40
N GLY A 39 -20.19 6.19 -15.87
CA GLY A 39 -19.67 6.54 -17.20
C GLY A 39 -18.29 5.93 -17.31
N SER A 40 -18.11 5.01 -18.27
CA SER A 40 -16.84 4.34 -18.54
C SER A 40 -15.74 5.40 -18.46
N ILE A 41 -14.79 5.24 -17.52
CA ILE A 41 -13.62 6.10 -17.49
C ILE A 41 -13.00 5.95 -18.87
N SER A 42 -13.16 6.97 -19.69
CA SER A 42 -12.63 6.93 -21.06
C SER A 42 -11.14 6.66 -20.93
N THR A 43 -10.66 5.56 -21.51
CA THR A 43 -9.24 5.20 -21.58
C THR A 43 -8.37 6.30 -22.23
N LYS A 44 -8.99 7.37 -22.72
CA LYS A 44 -8.37 8.53 -23.34
C LYS A 44 -8.04 9.69 -22.38
N GLN A 45 -8.38 9.59 -21.10
CA GLN A 45 -8.08 10.68 -20.15
C GLN A 45 -6.74 10.44 -19.47
N LEU A 46 -5.66 10.68 -20.21
CA LEU A 46 -4.30 10.72 -19.65
C LEU A 46 -4.19 11.83 -18.60
N PRO A 47 -3.38 11.64 -17.53
CA PRO A 47 -3.10 12.73 -16.60
C PRO A 47 -2.45 13.89 -17.37
N ALA A 48 -2.96 15.09 -17.23
CA ALA A 48 -2.37 16.27 -17.82
C ALA A 48 -1.31 16.84 -16.88
N PHE A 49 -0.08 16.97 -17.37
CA PHE A 49 1.00 17.62 -16.62
C PHE A 49 0.90 19.13 -16.79
N ASP A 50 0.72 19.85 -15.67
CA ASP A 50 0.62 21.29 -15.61
C ASP A 50 1.43 21.80 -14.42
N GLU A 51 2.61 22.33 -14.72
CA GLU A 51 3.59 22.74 -13.70
C GLU A 51 3.07 23.87 -12.78
N GLU A 52 2.33 24.84 -13.33
CA GLU A 52 1.78 25.96 -12.55
C GLU A 52 0.76 25.44 -11.53
N ILE A 53 -0.14 24.58 -11.97
CA ILE A 53 -1.16 23.96 -11.12
C ILE A 53 -0.52 23.03 -10.07
N ILE A 54 0.47 22.24 -10.47
CA ILE A 54 1.18 21.38 -9.52
C ILE A 54 1.84 22.26 -8.44
N ASN A 55 2.55 23.32 -8.81
CA ASN A 55 3.18 24.22 -7.83
C ASN A 55 2.17 24.90 -6.90
N LYS A 56 0.96 25.22 -7.40
CA LYS A 56 -0.12 25.82 -6.60
C LYS A 56 -0.65 24.88 -5.53
N TYR A 57 -0.84 23.59 -5.84
CA TYR A 57 -1.55 22.64 -4.99
C TYR A 57 -0.66 21.58 -4.35
N ASN A 58 0.60 21.43 -4.75
CA ASN A 58 1.49 20.38 -4.25
C ASN A 58 1.84 20.58 -2.77
N ARG A 59 1.06 19.94 -1.90
CA ARG A 59 1.24 19.94 -0.44
C ARG A 59 1.82 18.62 0.03
N SER A 60 2.48 18.65 1.19
CA SER A 60 2.92 17.42 1.88
C SER A 60 1.72 16.67 2.45
N GLY A 61 1.66 15.37 2.23
CA GLY A 61 0.56 14.54 2.71
C GLY A 61 0.82 13.05 2.64
N PRO A 62 -0.03 12.24 3.29
CA PRO A 62 0.10 10.79 3.34
C PRO A 62 -0.02 10.15 1.97
N ARG A 63 0.55 8.95 1.81
CA ARG A 63 0.33 8.12 0.62
C ARG A 63 -0.98 7.32 0.70
N TYR A 64 -1.70 7.41 1.82
CA TYR A 64 -2.96 6.70 2.07
C TYR A 64 -2.91 5.22 1.71
N THR A 65 -1.96 4.51 2.30
CA THR A 65 -1.96 3.04 2.33
C THR A 65 -2.92 2.50 3.39
N SER A 66 -3.45 3.35 4.21
CA SER A 66 -4.55 3.15 5.17
C SER A 66 -5.16 4.48 5.58
N TYR A 67 -6.35 4.43 6.18
CA TYR A 67 -6.93 5.56 6.89
C TYR A 67 -7.63 5.05 8.17
N PRO A 68 -7.32 5.59 9.36
CA PRO A 68 -6.26 6.56 9.65
C PRO A 68 -4.87 6.08 9.28
N THR A 69 -3.90 7.01 9.14
CA THR A 69 -2.53 6.66 8.78
C THR A 69 -1.76 6.07 9.96
N ALA A 70 -0.63 5.43 9.71
CA ALA A 70 0.24 4.85 10.74
C ALA A 70 0.74 5.85 11.82
N LEU A 71 0.55 7.17 11.62
CA LEU A 71 0.86 8.18 12.62
C LEU A 71 -0.14 8.20 13.79
N GLU A 72 -1.29 7.55 13.64
CA GLU A 72 -2.33 7.45 14.65
C GLU A 72 -2.25 6.15 15.48
N PHE A 73 -1.19 5.36 15.32
CA PHE A 73 -0.97 4.19 16.15
C PHE A 73 -0.92 4.55 17.65
N SER A 74 -1.58 3.75 18.45
CA SER A 74 -1.52 3.74 19.91
C SER A 74 -0.98 2.41 20.41
N PRO A 75 -0.45 2.34 21.65
CA PRO A 75 -0.01 1.07 22.23
C PRO A 75 -1.13 0.02 22.22
N MET A 76 -0.78 -1.22 21.90
CA MET A 76 -1.70 -2.36 21.90
C MET A 76 -2.12 -2.70 23.32
N PRO A 77 -3.43 -2.71 23.66
CA PRO A 77 -3.92 -3.27 24.91
C PRO A 77 -3.69 -4.79 24.97
N GLU A 78 -3.42 -5.30 26.18
CA GLU A 78 -3.32 -6.75 26.41
C GLU A 78 -4.57 -7.48 25.89
N GLU A 79 -4.37 -8.69 25.35
CA GLU A 79 -5.41 -9.57 24.82
C GLU A 79 -6.21 -9.01 23.62
N LEU A 80 -6.02 -7.75 23.22
CA LEU A 80 -6.83 -7.17 22.15
C LEU A 80 -6.56 -7.85 20.80
N GLU A 81 -5.30 -8.16 20.44
CA GLU A 81 -5.00 -8.86 19.19
C GLU A 81 -5.64 -10.25 19.17
N THR A 82 -5.57 -10.99 20.27
CA THR A 82 -6.25 -12.29 20.45
C THR A 82 -7.74 -12.16 20.18
N LYS A 83 -8.39 -11.17 20.81
CA LYS A 83 -9.82 -10.91 20.62
C LYS A 83 -10.16 -10.57 19.17
N ILE A 84 -9.36 -9.72 18.52
CA ILE A 84 -9.56 -9.35 17.11
C ILE A 84 -9.52 -10.58 16.21
N LEU A 85 -8.54 -11.48 16.38
CA LEU A 85 -8.39 -12.70 15.59
C LEU A 85 -9.56 -13.69 15.83
N GLN A 86 -10.04 -13.79 17.05
CA GLN A 86 -11.17 -14.65 17.42
C GLN A 86 -12.55 -14.11 16.98
N GLU A 87 -12.68 -12.79 16.82
CA GLU A 87 -13.93 -12.14 16.44
C GLU A 87 -14.03 -11.81 14.94
N ARG A 88 -12.97 -12.05 14.14
CA ARG A 88 -12.99 -11.79 12.70
C ARG A 88 -14.10 -12.59 12.00
N GLU A 89 -14.51 -12.16 10.83
CA GLU A 89 -15.44 -12.91 9.99
C GLU A 89 -14.77 -14.20 9.47
N ALA A 90 -15.29 -15.37 9.89
CA ALA A 90 -14.66 -16.68 9.62
C ALA A 90 -14.47 -16.98 8.12
N HIS A 91 -15.39 -16.50 7.28
CA HIS A 91 -15.36 -16.71 5.83
C HIS A 91 -14.64 -15.59 5.04
N ALA A 92 -14.21 -14.50 5.70
CA ALA A 92 -13.44 -13.48 5.01
C ALA A 92 -12.12 -14.08 4.50
N PRO A 93 -11.79 -13.94 3.21
CA PRO A 93 -10.54 -14.46 2.69
C PRO A 93 -9.35 -13.67 3.25
N LEU A 94 -8.16 -14.23 3.11
CA LEU A 94 -6.93 -13.65 3.65
C LEU A 94 -6.01 -13.15 2.53
N SER A 95 -5.37 -12.01 2.78
CA SER A 95 -4.13 -11.56 2.17
C SER A 95 -3.02 -11.75 3.21
N LEU A 96 -1.98 -12.50 2.90
CA LEU A 96 -0.85 -12.73 3.80
C LEU A 96 0.33 -11.86 3.36
N TYR A 97 0.92 -11.14 4.31
CA TYR A 97 2.15 -10.37 4.10
C TYR A 97 3.28 -10.91 4.97
N PHE A 98 4.43 -11.21 4.38
CA PHE A 98 5.61 -11.67 5.10
C PHE A 98 6.73 -10.63 4.97
N HIS A 99 7.15 -10.08 6.10
CA HIS A 99 8.27 -9.16 6.15
C HIS A 99 9.58 -9.91 6.40
N ILE A 100 10.46 -9.94 5.40
CA ILE A 100 11.80 -10.50 5.51
C ILE A 100 12.79 -9.33 5.59
N PRO A 101 13.35 -9.05 6.78
CA PRO A 101 14.08 -7.79 7.00
C PRO A 101 15.52 -7.77 6.47
N PHE A 102 16.04 -8.87 5.92
CA PHE A 102 17.46 -8.98 5.61
C PHE A 102 17.81 -8.48 4.23
N CYS A 103 18.98 -7.82 4.11
CA CYS A 103 19.62 -7.44 2.86
C CYS A 103 21.13 -7.69 2.98
N ARG A 104 21.80 -8.09 1.88
CA ARG A 104 23.27 -8.23 1.84
C ARG A 104 23.98 -6.90 1.66
N HIS A 105 23.31 -5.94 1.04
CA HIS A 105 23.85 -4.63 0.69
C HIS A 105 22.99 -3.50 1.21
N LEU A 106 23.61 -2.41 1.65
CA LEU A 106 22.91 -1.20 2.08
C LEU A 106 22.71 -0.27 0.89
N CYS A 107 21.47 -0.16 0.38
CA CYS A 107 21.13 0.90 -0.55
C CYS A 107 20.91 2.22 0.22
N TYR A 108 21.58 3.30 -0.21
CA TYR A 108 21.61 4.54 0.57
C TYR A 108 20.25 5.26 0.60
N TYR A 109 19.44 5.14 -0.45
CA TYR A 109 18.09 5.73 -0.50
C TYR A 109 17.07 5.03 0.40
N CYS A 110 17.33 3.79 0.82
CA CYS A 110 16.32 2.89 1.35
C CYS A 110 15.77 3.30 2.73
N ALA A 111 14.44 3.39 2.83
CA ALA A 111 13.68 3.70 4.03
C ALA A 111 12.99 2.48 4.69
N CYS A 112 13.15 1.28 4.12
CA CYS A 112 12.53 0.06 4.65
C CYS A 112 13.09 -0.32 6.02
N ASN A 113 12.30 -1.06 6.81
CA ASN A 113 12.80 -1.73 8.00
C ASN A 113 13.66 -2.91 7.58
N LYS A 114 14.99 -2.76 7.70
CA LYS A 114 15.96 -3.70 7.17
C LYS A 114 17.14 -3.91 8.08
N ILE A 115 17.75 -5.06 7.95
CA ILE A 115 18.97 -5.49 8.67
C ILE A 115 20.00 -5.90 7.63
N ILE A 116 21.16 -5.24 7.66
CA ILE A 116 22.24 -5.58 6.74
C ILE A 116 23.08 -6.69 7.37
N THR A 117 23.12 -7.84 6.71
CA THR A 117 23.91 -9.00 7.13
C THR A 117 24.36 -9.81 5.93
N LYS A 118 25.50 -10.51 6.08
CA LYS A 118 25.99 -11.49 5.12
C LYS A 118 25.87 -12.93 5.62
N LYS A 119 25.32 -13.09 6.84
CA LYS A 119 25.18 -14.40 7.49
C LYS A 119 23.83 -15.03 7.10
N ASN A 120 23.88 -16.08 6.28
CA ASN A 120 22.64 -16.80 5.90
C ASN A 120 21.94 -17.42 7.11
N SER A 121 22.66 -17.79 8.18
CA SER A 121 22.07 -18.31 9.41
C SER A 121 21.07 -17.37 10.07
N ASP A 122 21.20 -16.05 9.88
CA ASP A 122 20.28 -15.07 10.44
C ASP A 122 18.86 -15.25 9.86
N ALA A 123 18.75 -15.74 8.61
CA ALA A 123 17.49 -16.06 7.94
C ALA A 123 16.85 -17.32 8.52
N GLY A 124 17.61 -18.39 8.71
CA GLY A 124 17.12 -19.64 9.31
C GLY A 124 16.59 -19.42 10.73
N ASP A 125 17.38 -18.70 11.56
CA ASP A 125 16.95 -18.31 12.91
C ASP A 125 15.63 -17.51 12.88
N TYR A 126 15.53 -16.56 11.95
CA TYR A 126 14.32 -15.74 11.80
C TYR A 126 13.11 -16.56 11.31
N LEU A 127 13.33 -17.52 10.41
CA LEU A 127 12.28 -18.39 9.90
C LEU A 127 11.62 -19.20 11.02
N GLU A 128 12.39 -19.63 12.03
CA GLU A 128 11.82 -20.33 13.20
C GLU A 128 10.84 -19.46 13.99
N TYR A 129 11.18 -18.16 14.18
CA TYR A 129 10.29 -17.20 14.82
C TYR A 129 9.07 -16.89 13.96
N LEU A 130 9.25 -16.75 12.66
CA LEU A 130 8.14 -16.52 11.73
C LEU A 130 7.15 -17.67 11.72
N ILE A 131 7.63 -18.92 11.67
CA ILE A 131 6.81 -20.15 11.78
C ILE A 131 6.07 -20.18 13.14
N ALA A 132 6.74 -19.80 14.23
CA ALA A 132 6.10 -19.75 15.55
C ALA A 132 4.96 -18.70 15.58
N GLU A 133 5.17 -17.51 15.03
CA GLU A 133 4.14 -16.49 14.89
C GLU A 133 2.95 -16.98 14.06
N ILE A 134 3.21 -17.60 12.90
CA ILE A 134 2.16 -18.15 12.04
C ILE A 134 1.31 -19.18 12.81
N LYS A 135 1.96 -20.14 13.49
CA LYS A 135 1.26 -21.14 14.31
C LYS A 135 0.39 -20.47 15.37
N HIS A 136 0.93 -19.47 16.05
CA HIS A 136 0.25 -18.78 17.11
C HIS A 136 -0.97 -18.01 16.61
N LYS A 137 -0.80 -17.10 15.65
CA LYS A 137 -1.91 -16.34 15.05
C LYS A 137 -2.95 -17.28 14.43
N ARG A 138 -2.50 -18.34 13.72
CA ARG A 138 -3.40 -19.33 13.10
C ARG A 138 -4.27 -20.07 14.12
N SER A 139 -3.74 -20.37 15.31
CA SER A 139 -4.50 -21.06 16.37
C SER A 139 -5.62 -20.19 16.95
N LEU A 140 -5.53 -18.88 16.83
CA LEU A 140 -6.49 -17.90 17.32
C LEU A 140 -7.51 -17.46 16.28
N LEU A 141 -7.23 -17.69 14.99
CA LEU A 141 -8.15 -17.32 13.92
C LEU A 141 -9.47 -18.08 14.06
N LYS A 142 -10.57 -17.33 14.06
CA LYS A 142 -11.91 -17.91 13.93
C LYS A 142 -12.02 -18.68 12.62
N LEU A 143 -12.42 -19.93 12.70
CA LEU A 143 -12.57 -20.82 11.56
C LEU A 143 -14.02 -20.87 11.07
N PRO A 144 -14.22 -21.19 9.78
CA PRO A 144 -15.52 -21.56 9.26
C PRO A 144 -16.10 -22.79 10.00
N GLU A 145 -17.42 -22.84 10.15
CA GLU A 145 -18.11 -23.94 10.85
C GLU A 145 -17.93 -25.31 10.16
N ASP A 146 -17.64 -25.32 8.85
CA ASP A 146 -17.35 -26.53 8.08
C ASP A 146 -15.95 -27.11 8.33
N GLY A 147 -15.16 -26.48 9.21
CA GLY A 147 -13.82 -26.93 9.59
C GLY A 147 -12.75 -26.74 8.52
N LYS A 148 -13.04 -26.02 7.44
CA LYS A 148 -12.03 -25.72 6.41
C LYS A 148 -10.95 -24.80 6.92
N LYS A 149 -9.79 -24.89 6.28
CA LYS A 149 -8.71 -23.93 6.49
C LYS A 149 -9.14 -22.54 5.99
N PRO A 150 -8.63 -21.43 6.58
CA PRO A 150 -8.85 -20.10 6.04
C PRO A 150 -8.31 -19.99 4.61
N LEU A 151 -9.12 -19.41 3.72
CA LEU A 151 -8.78 -19.25 2.31
C LEU A 151 -7.85 -18.05 2.11
N VAL A 152 -6.72 -18.27 1.46
CA VAL A 152 -5.76 -17.24 1.05
C VAL A 152 -5.95 -16.93 -0.43
N LYS A 153 -6.27 -15.70 -0.74
CA LYS A 153 -6.37 -15.17 -2.11
C LYS A 153 -5.12 -14.42 -2.55
N GLN A 154 -4.42 -13.83 -1.59
CA GLN A 154 -3.22 -13.04 -1.86
C GLN A 154 -2.09 -13.41 -0.89
N LEU A 155 -0.87 -13.46 -1.41
CA LEU A 155 0.36 -13.65 -0.67
C LEU A 155 1.41 -12.69 -1.19
N HIS A 156 2.07 -11.97 -0.29
CA HIS A 156 3.15 -11.07 -0.64
C HIS A 156 4.35 -11.21 0.30
N PHE A 157 5.52 -11.43 -0.27
CA PHE A 157 6.80 -11.39 0.44
C PHE A 157 7.52 -10.10 0.11
N GLY A 158 7.80 -9.29 1.14
CA GLY A 158 8.45 -8.00 0.99
C GLY A 158 9.38 -7.65 2.14
N GLY A 159 9.83 -6.40 2.17
CA GLY A 159 10.59 -5.83 3.28
C GLY A 159 12.00 -5.38 2.97
N GLY A 160 13.01 -6.18 3.31
CA GLY A 160 14.39 -6.00 2.92
C GLY A 160 14.64 -6.60 1.53
N THR A 161 15.01 -7.87 1.51
CA THR A 161 15.14 -8.70 0.30
C THR A 161 14.63 -10.09 0.63
N PRO A 162 13.40 -10.45 0.25
CA PRO A 162 12.82 -11.76 0.61
C PRO A 162 13.62 -12.95 0.10
N THR A 163 14.29 -12.83 -1.05
CA THR A 163 15.21 -13.83 -1.59
C THR A 163 16.57 -13.90 -0.84
N PHE A 164 16.69 -13.23 0.31
CA PHE A 164 17.73 -13.50 1.29
C PHE A 164 17.51 -14.86 1.96
N LEU A 165 16.26 -15.31 2.11
CA LEU A 165 15.91 -16.69 2.39
C LEU A 165 16.46 -17.57 1.26
N GLN A 166 17.12 -18.66 1.62
CA GLN A 166 17.61 -19.64 0.65
C GLN A 166 16.44 -20.43 0.06
N ASP A 167 16.64 -21.04 -1.10
CA ASP A 167 15.59 -21.77 -1.81
C ASP A 167 14.96 -22.88 -0.94
N ASN A 168 15.76 -23.61 -0.14
CA ASN A 168 15.25 -24.60 0.80
C ASN A 168 14.44 -24.00 1.97
N GLU A 169 14.76 -22.77 2.41
CA GLU A 169 14.03 -22.06 3.45
C GLU A 169 12.69 -21.53 2.91
N LEU A 170 12.66 -21.07 1.65
CA LEU A 170 11.44 -20.71 0.94
C LEU A 170 10.51 -21.91 0.77
N ILE A 171 11.05 -23.07 0.35
CA ILE A 171 10.32 -24.33 0.24
C ILE A 171 9.73 -24.72 1.61
N GLN A 172 10.56 -24.72 2.66
CA GLN A 172 10.12 -25.06 4.02
C GLN A 172 8.97 -24.17 4.49
N LEU A 173 9.07 -22.85 4.28
CA LEU A 173 8.03 -21.91 4.66
C LEU A 173 6.75 -22.17 3.87
N TRP A 174 6.85 -22.36 2.55
CA TRP A 174 5.70 -22.62 1.71
C TRP A 174 4.98 -23.92 2.08
N GLU A 175 5.70 -25.02 2.23
CA GLU A 175 5.13 -26.31 2.66
C GLU A 175 4.42 -26.15 4.01
N PHE A 176 5.03 -25.42 4.94
CA PHE A 176 4.41 -25.12 6.23
C PHE A 176 3.11 -24.31 6.06
N LEU A 177 3.11 -23.26 5.23
CA LEU A 177 1.91 -22.45 4.97
C LEU A 177 0.76 -23.28 4.40
N GLN A 178 1.03 -24.21 3.49
CA GLN A 178 0.03 -25.12 2.95
C GLN A 178 -0.58 -26.04 4.00
N THR A 179 0.14 -26.33 5.09
CA THR A 179 -0.47 -27.07 6.23
C THR A 179 -1.45 -26.21 7.02
N GLN A 180 -1.28 -24.88 7.03
CA GLN A 180 -2.05 -23.95 7.85
C GLN A 180 -3.24 -23.33 7.11
N PHE A 181 -3.11 -23.08 5.83
CA PHE A 181 -4.06 -22.33 5.00
C PHE A 181 -4.47 -23.12 3.76
N GLU A 182 -5.61 -22.75 3.17
CA GLU A 182 -6.02 -23.14 1.84
C GLU A 182 -5.68 -22.01 0.86
N PHE A 183 -5.02 -22.32 -0.24
CA PHE A 183 -4.65 -21.33 -1.25
C PHE A 183 -5.55 -21.47 -2.47
N LEU A 184 -5.95 -20.34 -3.07
CA LEU A 184 -6.58 -20.38 -4.39
C LEU A 184 -5.64 -21.02 -5.41
N PRO A 185 -6.16 -21.64 -6.49
CA PRO A 185 -5.34 -21.98 -7.64
C PRO A 185 -4.55 -20.77 -8.15
N GLU A 186 -3.35 -21.01 -8.68
CA GLU A 186 -2.43 -19.94 -9.08
C GLU A 186 -2.97 -19.00 -10.17
N ASP A 187 -3.92 -19.46 -10.98
CA ASP A 187 -4.62 -18.66 -11.98
C ASP A 187 -5.71 -17.75 -11.40
N GLN A 188 -6.00 -17.87 -10.11
CA GLN A 188 -7.02 -17.09 -9.38
C GLN A 188 -6.44 -16.34 -8.19
N GLY A 189 -5.28 -16.76 -7.68
CA GLY A 189 -4.57 -16.15 -6.57
C GLY A 189 -3.57 -15.09 -7.06
N ASP A 190 -3.21 -14.17 -6.17
CA ASP A 190 -2.16 -13.16 -6.35
C ASP A 190 -0.99 -13.48 -5.41
N TYR A 191 0.04 -14.15 -5.91
CA TYR A 191 1.19 -14.60 -5.12
C TYR A 191 2.47 -13.93 -5.62
N SER A 192 2.94 -12.93 -4.85
CA SER A 192 3.98 -12.01 -5.28
C SER A 192 5.18 -11.96 -4.33
N ILE A 193 6.33 -11.64 -4.86
CA ILE A 193 7.58 -11.50 -4.11
C ILE A 193 8.43 -10.35 -4.65
N GLU A 194 8.98 -9.54 -3.73
CA GLU A 194 9.99 -8.51 -4.05
C GLU A 194 11.37 -9.15 -4.21
N ILE A 195 12.08 -8.74 -5.24
CA ILE A 195 13.38 -9.29 -5.62
C ILE A 195 14.40 -8.18 -5.81
N ASP A 196 15.59 -8.36 -5.22
CA ASP A 196 16.78 -7.66 -5.67
C ASP A 196 17.44 -8.51 -6.76
N PRO A 197 17.46 -8.06 -8.03
CA PRO A 197 18.00 -8.86 -9.13
C PRO A 197 19.47 -9.31 -8.95
N ARG A 198 20.23 -8.58 -8.11
CA ARG A 198 21.64 -8.90 -7.81
C ARG A 198 21.82 -10.11 -6.90
N GLU A 199 20.75 -10.52 -6.21
CA GLU A 199 20.76 -11.55 -5.16
C GLU A 199 20.10 -12.87 -5.63
N LEU A 200 19.71 -12.98 -6.90
CA LEU A 200 19.12 -14.19 -7.45
C LEU A 200 20.21 -15.26 -7.72
N SER A 201 19.92 -16.49 -7.31
CA SER A 201 20.60 -17.67 -7.85
C SER A 201 20.01 -18.06 -9.21
N SER A 202 20.70 -18.91 -9.97
CA SER A 202 20.18 -19.43 -11.24
C SER A 202 18.92 -20.29 -11.11
N GLU A 203 18.56 -20.72 -9.90
CA GLU A 203 17.43 -21.61 -9.66
C GLU A 203 16.27 -20.91 -8.92
N THR A 204 16.51 -19.76 -8.30
CA THR A 204 15.53 -19.12 -7.41
C THR A 204 14.20 -18.82 -8.11
N LEU A 205 14.20 -18.32 -9.35
CA LEU A 205 12.95 -18.06 -10.10
C LEU A 205 12.18 -19.35 -10.38
N LYS A 206 12.86 -20.45 -10.71
CA LYS A 206 12.25 -21.76 -10.93
C LYS A 206 11.62 -22.31 -9.64
N VAL A 207 12.34 -22.18 -8.52
CA VAL A 207 11.82 -22.55 -7.20
C VAL A 207 10.57 -21.73 -6.88
N LEU A 208 10.64 -20.41 -6.96
CA LEU A 208 9.48 -19.54 -6.70
C LEU A 208 8.28 -19.93 -7.57
N ARG A 209 8.50 -20.17 -8.86
CA ARG A 209 7.43 -20.57 -9.76
C ARG A 209 6.84 -21.93 -9.40
N SER A 210 7.68 -22.89 -9.01
CA SER A 210 7.23 -24.23 -8.56
C SER A 210 6.43 -24.18 -7.25
N LEU A 211 6.68 -23.18 -6.41
CA LEU A 211 5.91 -22.90 -5.19
C LEU A 211 4.58 -22.18 -5.45
N GLY A 212 4.28 -21.80 -6.71
CA GLY A 212 3.04 -21.14 -7.09
C GLY A 212 3.11 -19.61 -7.10
N PHE A 213 4.27 -18.99 -6.85
CA PHE A 213 4.41 -17.56 -7.08
C PHE A 213 4.19 -17.23 -8.56
N ASN A 214 3.31 -16.26 -8.83
CA ASN A 214 2.91 -15.90 -10.18
C ASN A 214 3.21 -14.45 -10.54
N ARG A 215 3.76 -13.68 -9.59
CA ARG A 215 4.18 -12.28 -9.78
C ARG A 215 5.52 -12.02 -9.11
N VAL A 216 6.32 -11.18 -9.75
CA VAL A 216 7.58 -10.69 -9.20
C VAL A 216 7.68 -9.17 -9.31
N SER A 217 8.28 -8.53 -8.32
CA SER A 217 8.63 -7.11 -8.35
C SER A 217 10.14 -6.95 -8.27
N LEU A 218 10.73 -6.34 -9.29
CA LEU A 218 12.18 -6.16 -9.43
C LEU A 218 12.58 -4.74 -9.02
N GLY A 219 13.35 -4.61 -7.97
CA GLY A 219 13.91 -3.32 -7.55
C GLY A 219 15.08 -2.91 -8.45
N VAL A 220 14.83 -2.21 -9.55
CA VAL A 220 15.85 -1.71 -10.48
C VAL A 220 16.33 -0.33 -10.08
N GLN A 221 15.43 0.58 -9.83
CA GLN A 221 15.59 1.96 -9.38
C GLN A 221 16.11 2.92 -10.45
N ASP A 222 17.24 2.65 -11.07
CA ASP A 222 17.82 3.38 -12.20
C ASP A 222 18.78 2.49 -13.00
N LEU A 223 19.03 2.81 -14.26
CA LEU A 223 20.02 2.15 -15.13
C LEU A 223 21.28 3.00 -15.36
N ASP A 224 21.31 4.27 -14.94
CA ASP A 224 22.50 5.12 -15.07
C ASP A 224 23.55 4.74 -14.00
N GLU A 225 24.76 4.39 -14.45
CA GLU A 225 25.83 3.91 -13.59
C GLU A 225 26.24 4.94 -12.52
N THR A 226 26.24 6.24 -12.87
CA THR A 226 26.60 7.31 -11.91
C THR A 226 25.59 7.37 -10.77
N VAL A 227 24.30 7.27 -11.10
CA VAL A 227 23.21 7.22 -10.12
C VAL A 227 23.30 5.96 -9.27
N GLN A 228 23.51 4.80 -9.89
CA GLN A 228 23.64 3.52 -9.20
C GLN A 228 24.80 3.49 -8.19
N ILE A 229 25.96 4.04 -8.56
CA ILE A 229 27.13 4.16 -7.67
C ILE A 229 26.78 5.07 -6.49
N ALA A 230 26.16 6.22 -6.75
CA ALA A 230 25.81 7.20 -5.71
C ALA A 230 24.83 6.66 -4.67
N VAL A 231 23.99 5.67 -5.05
CA VAL A 231 23.03 5.03 -4.14
C VAL A 231 23.44 3.64 -3.66
N ASN A 232 24.66 3.18 -4.01
CA ASN A 232 25.19 1.85 -3.69
C ASN A 232 24.31 0.69 -4.19
N ARG A 233 23.81 0.81 -5.46
CA ARG A 233 22.98 -0.22 -6.10
C ARG A 233 23.38 -0.41 -7.55
N VAL A 234 24.53 -1.04 -7.77
CA VAL A 234 25.10 -1.24 -9.12
C VAL A 234 24.64 -2.59 -9.70
N HIS A 235 24.12 -2.56 -10.92
CA HIS A 235 23.76 -3.72 -11.73
C HIS A 235 23.75 -3.34 -13.21
N SER A 236 23.90 -4.29 -14.11
CA SER A 236 23.81 -4.05 -15.55
C SER A 236 22.34 -4.11 -16.05
N ALA A 237 22.05 -3.44 -17.16
CA ALA A 237 20.77 -3.58 -17.84
C ALA A 237 20.55 -5.01 -18.33
N GLU A 238 21.62 -5.68 -18.80
CA GLU A 238 21.59 -7.07 -19.26
C GLU A 238 21.13 -8.04 -18.14
N LEU A 239 21.56 -7.82 -16.89
CA LEU A 239 21.09 -8.62 -15.76
C LEU A 239 19.56 -8.53 -15.65
N ILE A 240 19.01 -7.32 -15.74
CA ILE A 240 17.56 -7.11 -15.65
C ILE A 240 16.82 -7.77 -16.81
N GLU A 241 17.35 -7.64 -18.03
CA GLU A 241 16.80 -8.29 -19.22
C GLU A 241 16.76 -9.81 -19.08
N ASN A 242 17.84 -10.42 -18.59
CA ASN A 242 17.92 -11.86 -18.38
C ASN A 242 16.90 -12.34 -17.33
N VAL A 243 16.78 -11.63 -16.19
CA VAL A 243 15.79 -11.95 -15.16
C VAL A 243 14.36 -11.84 -15.69
N LEU A 244 14.07 -10.80 -16.47
CA LEU A 244 12.76 -10.61 -17.10
C LEU A 244 12.46 -11.73 -18.11
N ALA A 245 13.43 -12.10 -18.95
CA ALA A 245 13.27 -13.16 -19.94
C ALA A 245 12.99 -14.50 -19.26
N GLU A 246 13.78 -14.86 -18.24
CA GLU A 246 13.61 -16.09 -17.46
C GLU A 246 12.24 -16.11 -16.76
N ALA A 247 11.83 -15.01 -16.10
CA ALA A 247 10.53 -14.92 -15.45
C ALA A 247 9.38 -15.16 -16.45
N ARG A 248 9.48 -14.65 -17.68
CA ARG A 248 8.49 -14.90 -18.73
C ARG A 248 8.48 -16.33 -19.22
N GLU A 249 9.65 -16.92 -19.46
CA GLU A 249 9.76 -18.33 -19.85
C GLU A 249 9.16 -19.27 -18.81
N LEU A 250 9.32 -18.95 -17.54
CA LEU A 250 8.73 -19.69 -16.41
C LEU A 250 7.23 -19.43 -16.26
N GLY A 251 6.64 -18.46 -16.96
CA GLY A 251 5.20 -18.18 -16.93
C GLY A 251 4.75 -17.37 -15.72
N PHE A 252 5.56 -16.46 -15.21
CA PHE A 252 5.06 -15.44 -14.29
C PHE A 252 4.06 -14.53 -14.99
N HIS A 253 2.89 -14.31 -14.37
CA HIS A 253 1.75 -13.60 -14.99
C HIS A 253 1.98 -12.10 -15.05
N SER A 254 2.68 -11.53 -14.07
CA SER A 254 2.95 -10.09 -14.04
C SER A 254 4.32 -9.82 -13.43
N ILE A 255 5.08 -8.97 -14.11
CA ILE A 255 6.41 -8.54 -13.71
C ILE A 255 6.37 -7.03 -13.52
N ASN A 256 6.61 -6.58 -12.28
CA ASN A 256 6.74 -5.18 -11.93
C ASN A 256 8.21 -4.77 -11.89
N ILE A 257 8.50 -3.55 -12.33
CA ILE A 257 9.79 -2.89 -12.14
C ILE A 257 9.61 -1.64 -11.30
N ASP A 258 10.39 -1.54 -10.22
CA ASP A 258 10.44 -0.34 -9.40
C ASP A 258 11.55 0.58 -9.88
N LEU A 259 11.20 1.85 -10.14
CA LEU A 259 12.10 2.95 -10.44
C LEU A 259 11.97 4.05 -9.38
N ILE A 260 13.02 4.85 -9.23
CA ILE A 260 13.02 6.00 -8.33
C ILE A 260 13.50 7.23 -9.09
N TYR A 261 12.70 8.31 -9.09
CA TYR A 261 13.17 9.60 -9.58
C TYR A 261 13.54 10.54 -8.44
N GLY A 262 14.47 11.45 -8.74
CA GLY A 262 15.00 12.39 -7.74
C GLY A 262 16.18 11.84 -6.93
N LEU A 263 16.84 10.78 -7.39
CA LEU A 263 18.07 10.23 -6.82
C LEU A 263 19.27 11.18 -7.06
N PRO A 264 20.36 11.06 -6.27
CA PRO A 264 21.57 11.88 -6.48
C PRO A 264 22.13 11.72 -7.89
N HIS A 265 22.60 12.81 -8.47
CA HIS A 265 23.15 12.95 -9.83
C HIS A 265 22.17 12.65 -10.97
N GLN A 266 20.93 12.29 -10.68
CA GLN A 266 19.91 12.04 -11.68
C GLN A 266 19.50 13.35 -12.38
N THR A 267 19.34 13.29 -13.69
CA THR A 267 18.85 14.42 -14.52
C THR A 267 17.62 14.00 -15.32
N PRO A 268 16.80 14.93 -15.83
CA PRO A 268 15.70 14.58 -16.71
C PRO A 268 16.15 13.72 -17.92
N ALA A 269 17.34 13.97 -18.46
CA ALA A 269 17.86 13.23 -19.60
C ALA A 269 18.32 11.81 -19.24
N THR A 270 18.96 11.60 -18.08
CA THR A 270 19.40 10.26 -17.63
C THR A 270 18.20 9.39 -17.27
N LEU A 271 17.22 9.94 -16.56
CA LEU A 271 15.99 9.20 -16.24
C LEU A 271 15.18 8.86 -17.49
N ASP A 272 15.05 9.77 -18.47
CA ASP A 272 14.34 9.46 -19.73
C ASP A 272 15.00 8.28 -20.46
N LYS A 273 16.34 8.20 -20.49
CA LYS A 273 17.05 7.03 -21.03
C LYS A 273 16.71 5.75 -20.29
N THR A 274 16.72 5.79 -18.95
CA THR A 274 16.33 4.65 -18.11
C THR A 274 14.90 4.23 -18.43
N VAL A 275 13.93 5.15 -18.44
CA VAL A 275 12.51 4.84 -18.69
C VAL A 275 12.33 4.22 -20.09
N ARG A 276 12.95 4.79 -21.13
CA ARG A 276 12.88 4.23 -22.49
C ARG A 276 13.46 2.83 -22.58
N ARG A 277 14.60 2.60 -21.90
CA ARG A 277 15.20 1.25 -21.87
C ARG A 277 14.31 0.24 -21.15
N ILE A 278 13.66 0.65 -20.06
CA ILE A 278 12.70 -0.19 -19.35
C ILE A 278 11.45 -0.48 -20.21
N ILE A 279 10.96 0.49 -20.98
CA ILE A 279 9.86 0.28 -21.94
C ILE A 279 10.24 -0.79 -22.99
N GLU A 280 11.46 -0.78 -23.49
CA GLU A 280 11.97 -1.81 -24.42
C GLU A 280 11.96 -3.22 -23.78
N MET A 281 12.26 -3.32 -22.50
CA MET A 281 12.17 -4.57 -21.73
C MET A 281 10.71 -5.00 -21.50
N SER A 282 9.77 -4.05 -21.63
CA SER A 282 8.32 -4.27 -21.62
C SER A 282 7.76 -4.97 -20.38
N PRO A 283 8.05 -4.52 -19.13
CA PRO A 283 7.40 -5.06 -17.93
C PRO A 283 5.88 -4.88 -17.99
N ASP A 284 5.15 -5.63 -17.17
CA ASP A 284 3.68 -5.52 -17.13
C ASP A 284 3.24 -4.34 -16.28
N ARG A 285 4.01 -4.04 -15.22
CA ARG A 285 3.78 -2.93 -14.29
C ARG A 285 5.06 -2.14 -14.06
N LEU A 286 4.88 -0.89 -13.69
CA LEU A 286 5.95 0.01 -13.27
C LEU A 286 5.51 0.78 -12.02
N SER A 287 6.41 0.86 -11.05
CA SER A 287 6.27 1.73 -9.89
C SER A 287 7.39 2.78 -9.96
N VAL A 288 7.05 4.06 -10.11
CA VAL A 288 8.02 5.15 -10.27
C VAL A 288 7.94 6.09 -9.08
N PHE A 289 8.74 5.79 -8.06
CA PHE A 289 8.66 6.47 -6.76
C PHE A 289 9.44 7.79 -6.73
N ASN A 290 8.88 8.79 -6.05
CA ASN A 290 9.64 10.00 -5.69
C ASN A 290 10.60 9.70 -4.54
N TYR A 291 11.89 10.00 -4.73
CA TYR A 291 12.86 9.95 -3.63
C TYR A 291 12.56 11.02 -2.59
N ALA A 292 12.28 10.58 -1.35
CA ALA A 292 12.14 11.44 -0.19
C ALA A 292 13.42 11.39 0.65
N HIS A 293 14.15 12.51 0.71
CA HIS A 293 15.37 12.63 1.49
C HIS A 293 15.06 13.02 2.93
N LEU A 294 15.25 12.07 3.87
CA LEU A 294 14.94 12.20 5.30
C LEU A 294 16.08 11.61 6.15
N PRO A 295 17.31 12.16 6.08
CA PRO A 295 18.50 11.57 6.73
C PRO A 295 18.46 11.58 8.25
N GLU A 296 17.65 12.45 8.88
CA GLU A 296 17.43 12.43 10.33
C GLU A 296 16.63 11.20 10.75
N ARG A 297 15.73 10.70 9.89
CA ARG A 297 14.89 9.53 10.14
C ARG A 297 15.55 8.23 9.70
N PHE A 298 16.20 8.24 8.54
CA PHE A 298 16.79 7.07 7.91
C PHE A 298 18.33 7.18 7.84
N LYS A 299 19.02 6.45 8.71
CA LYS A 299 20.49 6.50 8.82
C LYS A 299 21.21 6.19 7.50
N SER A 300 20.65 5.31 6.65
CA SER A 300 21.19 4.99 5.33
C SER A 300 21.31 6.22 4.43
N GLN A 301 20.33 7.13 4.50
CA GLN A 301 20.26 8.32 3.64
C GLN A 301 21.31 9.39 4.00
N ARG A 302 21.97 9.27 5.15
CA ARG A 302 23.10 10.16 5.52
C ARG A 302 24.33 10.01 4.62
N GLN A 303 24.37 8.98 3.79
CA GLN A 303 25.42 8.79 2.77
C GLN A 303 25.17 9.64 1.52
N ILE A 304 23.96 10.16 1.33
CA ILE A 304 23.56 11.01 0.21
C ILE A 304 23.65 12.47 0.66
N LYS A 305 24.35 13.29 -0.13
CA LYS A 305 24.49 14.72 0.16
C LYS A 305 23.38 15.51 -0.51
N ASP A 306 22.89 16.55 0.15
CA ASP A 306 21.87 17.44 -0.38
C ASP A 306 22.29 18.11 -1.70
N GLU A 307 23.57 18.43 -1.84
CA GLU A 307 24.16 19.06 -3.03
C GLU A 307 24.13 18.19 -4.29
N ASP A 308 24.08 16.85 -4.11
CA ASP A 308 24.02 15.89 -5.20
C ASP A 308 22.58 15.65 -5.70
N LEU A 309 21.58 16.13 -4.96
CA LEU A 309 20.18 15.91 -5.28
C LEU A 309 19.69 16.87 -6.40
N PRO A 310 18.83 16.39 -7.30
CA PRO A 310 18.24 17.27 -8.31
C PRO A 310 17.32 18.32 -7.67
N THR A 311 17.28 19.48 -8.29
CA THR A 311 16.39 20.56 -7.86
C THR A 311 14.91 20.16 -7.94
N PRO A 312 14.01 20.81 -7.17
CA PRO A 312 12.57 20.54 -7.27
C PRO A 312 12.02 20.69 -8.69
N ALA A 313 12.50 21.67 -9.47
CA ALA A 313 12.10 21.86 -10.87
C ALA A 313 12.57 20.70 -11.75
N ALA A 314 13.82 20.22 -11.57
CA ALA A 314 14.32 19.05 -12.29
C ALA A 314 13.49 17.78 -11.95
N LYS A 315 13.14 17.57 -10.67
CA LYS A 315 12.28 16.44 -10.25
C LYS A 315 10.90 16.51 -10.89
N LEU A 316 10.32 17.70 -10.98
CA LEU A 316 9.03 17.89 -11.62
C LEU A 316 9.09 17.60 -13.13
N THR A 317 10.16 18.05 -13.80
CA THR A 317 10.42 17.72 -15.21
C THR A 317 10.60 16.22 -15.41
N MET A 318 11.34 15.53 -14.52
CA MET A 318 11.49 14.06 -14.55
C MET A 318 10.14 13.36 -14.49
N LEU A 319 9.28 13.75 -13.55
CA LEU A 319 7.94 13.17 -13.39
C LEU A 319 7.11 13.38 -14.65
N GLY A 320 7.04 14.62 -15.18
CA GLY A 320 6.28 14.95 -16.36
C GLY A 320 6.73 14.15 -17.59
N ASN A 321 8.04 14.09 -17.84
CA ASN A 321 8.62 13.31 -18.94
C ASN A 321 8.29 11.82 -18.77
N THR A 322 8.44 11.27 -17.55
CA THR A 322 8.16 9.85 -17.28
C THR A 322 6.70 9.50 -17.57
N ILE A 323 5.76 10.34 -17.11
CA ILE A 323 4.33 10.14 -17.37
C ILE A 323 4.05 10.15 -18.88
N ASN A 324 4.55 11.15 -19.58
CA ASN A 324 4.34 11.26 -21.03
C ASN A 324 4.95 10.07 -21.76
N THR A 325 6.22 9.73 -21.49
CA THR A 325 6.92 8.64 -22.15
C THR A 325 6.25 7.28 -21.91
N LEU A 326 5.80 6.99 -20.68
CA LEU A 326 5.10 5.74 -20.36
C LEU A 326 3.71 5.68 -21.00
N THR A 327 2.95 6.79 -20.96
CA THR A 327 1.61 6.81 -21.54
C THR A 327 1.62 6.78 -23.08
N GLU A 328 2.60 7.43 -23.72
CA GLU A 328 2.85 7.33 -25.17
C GLU A 328 3.24 5.91 -25.57
N ALA A 329 3.95 5.18 -24.71
CA ALA A 329 4.28 3.77 -24.91
C ALA A 329 3.10 2.81 -24.61
N GLY A 330 1.92 3.34 -24.24
CA GLY A 330 0.69 2.59 -24.05
C GLY A 330 0.42 2.12 -22.62
N TYR A 331 1.26 2.48 -21.63
CA TYR A 331 0.96 2.18 -20.23
C TYR A 331 -0.19 3.06 -19.71
N GLN A 332 -1.11 2.45 -18.97
CA GLN A 332 -2.16 3.16 -18.24
C GLN A 332 -1.61 3.67 -16.91
N TYR A 333 -1.81 4.96 -16.61
CA TYR A 333 -1.54 5.51 -15.28
C TYR A 333 -2.61 5.01 -14.30
N ILE A 334 -2.18 4.21 -13.32
CA ILE A 334 -3.08 3.63 -12.30
C ILE A 334 -3.36 4.64 -11.21
N GLY A 335 -2.34 5.32 -10.72
CA GLY A 335 -2.44 6.36 -9.70
C GLY A 335 -1.15 6.48 -8.89
N ILE A 336 -0.96 7.61 -8.25
CA ILE A 336 0.19 7.96 -7.41
C ILE A 336 1.51 7.74 -8.16
N ASP A 337 2.08 6.53 -8.09
CA ASP A 337 3.39 6.18 -8.66
C ASP A 337 3.31 4.99 -9.63
N HIS A 338 2.11 4.47 -9.93
CA HIS A 338 1.95 3.18 -10.60
C HIS A 338 1.42 3.30 -12.02
N PHE A 339 1.99 2.48 -12.90
CA PHE A 339 1.58 2.31 -14.28
C PHE A 339 1.46 0.81 -14.58
N ALA A 340 0.57 0.45 -15.48
CA ALA A 340 0.38 -0.93 -15.92
C ALA A 340 0.01 -1.00 -17.39
N LYS A 341 0.29 -2.12 -18.06
CA LYS A 341 -0.24 -2.40 -19.38
C LYS A 341 -1.77 -2.40 -19.35
N PRO A 342 -2.45 -2.05 -20.46
CA PRO A 342 -3.92 -1.95 -20.49
C PRO A 342 -4.65 -3.26 -20.19
N ASP A 343 -4.02 -4.40 -20.44
CA ASP A 343 -4.52 -5.74 -20.19
C ASP A 343 -4.15 -6.30 -18.81
N ASP A 344 -3.30 -5.60 -18.05
CA ASP A 344 -3.00 -5.96 -16.66
C ASP A 344 -4.22 -5.80 -15.76
N GLU A 345 -4.35 -6.68 -14.78
CA GLU A 345 -5.48 -6.74 -13.86
C GLU A 345 -5.74 -5.42 -13.11
N LEU A 346 -4.70 -4.68 -12.71
CA LEU A 346 -4.89 -3.38 -12.05
C LEU A 346 -5.53 -2.36 -12.98
N ALA A 347 -5.11 -2.37 -14.26
CA ALA A 347 -5.67 -1.48 -15.26
C ALA A 347 -7.13 -1.86 -15.59
N VAL A 348 -7.41 -3.15 -15.69
CA VAL A 348 -8.78 -3.67 -15.87
C VAL A 348 -9.65 -3.32 -14.67
N ALA A 349 -9.17 -3.62 -13.45
CA ALA A 349 -9.90 -3.33 -12.20
C ALA A 349 -10.17 -1.83 -12.02
N GLN A 350 -9.22 -0.96 -12.42
CA GLN A 350 -9.46 0.49 -12.38
C GLN A 350 -10.63 0.88 -13.30
N ARG A 351 -10.66 0.37 -14.54
CA ARG A 351 -11.75 0.64 -15.49
C ARG A 351 -13.10 0.09 -15.03
N GLU A 352 -13.08 -1.03 -14.30
CA GLU A 352 -14.28 -1.68 -13.76
C GLU A 352 -14.72 -1.12 -12.40
N GLY A 353 -13.95 -0.19 -11.80
CA GLY A 353 -14.23 0.35 -10.47
C GLY A 353 -14.04 -0.67 -9.34
N LYS A 354 -13.12 -1.61 -9.52
CA LYS A 354 -12.79 -2.69 -8.56
C LYS A 354 -11.39 -2.57 -7.97
N LEU A 355 -10.67 -1.52 -8.32
CA LEU A 355 -9.32 -1.29 -7.80
C LEU A 355 -9.38 -0.91 -6.32
N HIS A 356 -8.51 -1.49 -5.51
CA HIS A 356 -8.34 -1.17 -4.10
C HIS A 356 -6.90 -0.76 -3.80
N ARG A 357 -6.69 -0.19 -2.62
CA ARG A 357 -5.37 0.18 -2.13
C ARG A 357 -5.25 -0.16 -0.64
N ASN A 358 -4.14 -0.78 -0.26
CA ASN A 358 -3.79 -1.12 1.11
C ASN A 358 -2.30 -0.88 1.39
N PHE A 359 -1.76 -1.42 2.47
CA PHE A 359 -0.34 -1.28 2.84
C PHE A 359 0.63 -1.88 1.81
N GLN A 360 0.21 -2.84 1.01
CA GLN A 360 1.03 -3.44 -0.05
C GLN A 360 1.01 -2.61 -1.35
N GLY A 361 0.09 -1.66 -1.50
CA GLY A 361 -0.10 -0.86 -2.69
C GLY A 361 -1.47 -1.07 -3.34
N TYR A 362 -1.56 -0.94 -4.67
CA TYR A 362 -2.79 -1.22 -5.42
C TYR A 362 -3.01 -2.72 -5.55
N THR A 363 -4.26 -3.15 -5.36
CA THR A 363 -4.68 -4.55 -5.39
C THR A 363 -6.10 -4.70 -5.93
N ILE A 364 -6.43 -5.88 -6.41
CA ILE A 364 -7.80 -6.29 -6.74
C ILE A 364 -8.47 -7.09 -5.62
N MET A 365 -7.72 -7.43 -4.56
CA MET A 365 -8.16 -8.28 -3.44
C MET A 365 -8.65 -7.43 -2.24
N GLY A 366 -9.54 -6.47 -2.51
CA GLY A 366 -10.05 -5.55 -1.48
C GLY A 366 -11.02 -6.18 -0.47
N ASP A 367 -11.42 -7.44 -0.68
CA ASP A 367 -12.31 -8.20 0.21
C ASP A 367 -11.56 -9.04 1.24
N CYS A 368 -10.23 -9.01 1.24
CA CYS A 368 -9.40 -9.80 2.14
C CYS A 368 -9.09 -9.07 3.44
N ASP A 369 -9.09 -9.80 4.57
CA ASP A 369 -8.34 -9.37 5.74
C ASP A 369 -6.85 -9.51 5.47
N LEU A 370 -6.05 -8.48 5.77
CA LEU A 370 -4.60 -8.53 5.64
C LEU A 370 -3.97 -9.00 6.95
N LEU A 371 -3.28 -10.13 6.92
CA LEU A 371 -2.47 -10.64 8.03
C LEU A 371 -0.98 -10.44 7.74
N GLY A 372 -0.34 -9.59 8.54
CA GLY A 372 1.09 -9.38 8.49
C GLY A 372 1.84 -10.29 9.46
N PHE A 373 2.95 -10.85 9.00
CA PHE A 373 3.87 -11.69 9.75
C PHE A 373 5.29 -11.14 9.69
N GLY A 374 6.01 -11.31 10.77
CA GLY A 374 7.39 -10.84 10.88
C GLY A 374 7.51 -9.44 11.51
N VAL A 375 8.75 -9.05 11.76
CA VAL A 375 9.11 -7.76 12.34
C VAL A 375 8.52 -6.61 11.53
N SER A 376 7.96 -5.60 12.20
CA SER A 376 7.32 -4.40 11.63
C SER A 376 6.10 -4.63 10.72
N SER A 377 5.68 -5.86 10.47
CA SER A 377 4.54 -6.15 9.59
C SER A 377 3.25 -5.52 10.10
N ILE A 378 2.37 -5.21 9.16
CA ILE A 378 1.06 -4.58 9.44
C ILE A 378 -0.04 -5.56 9.06
N SER A 379 -1.03 -5.70 9.95
CA SER A 379 -2.28 -6.41 9.68
C SER A 379 -3.45 -5.43 9.62
N GLN A 380 -4.44 -5.71 8.79
CA GLN A 380 -5.69 -4.97 8.71
C GLN A 380 -6.85 -5.97 8.74
N ILE A 381 -7.59 -5.97 9.83
CA ILE A 381 -8.60 -6.99 10.12
C ILE A 381 -9.92 -6.33 10.47
N ALA A 382 -10.98 -6.81 9.88
CA ALA A 382 -12.33 -6.36 10.17
C ALA A 382 -13.16 -7.45 10.86
N ASN A 383 -14.07 -7.02 11.74
CA ASN A 383 -15.18 -7.82 12.22
C ASN A 383 -16.50 -7.08 11.94
N ALA A 384 -17.64 -7.66 12.32
CA ALA A 384 -18.96 -7.08 12.05
C ALA A 384 -19.11 -5.60 12.48
N ASN A 385 -18.39 -5.18 13.53
CA ASN A 385 -18.59 -3.88 14.16
C ASN A 385 -17.41 -2.92 14.00
N ASN A 386 -16.18 -3.44 13.85
CA ASN A 386 -14.96 -2.66 13.90
C ASN A 386 -13.97 -3.10 12.83
N SER A 387 -13.06 -2.21 12.46
CA SER A 387 -11.85 -2.52 11.71
C SER A 387 -10.64 -2.08 12.54
N TYR A 388 -9.55 -2.83 12.41
CA TYR A 388 -8.34 -2.63 13.18
C TYR A 388 -7.12 -2.68 12.27
N ILE A 389 -6.16 -1.81 12.52
CA ILE A 389 -4.84 -1.83 11.91
C ILE A 389 -3.85 -2.13 13.03
N LEU A 390 -3.07 -3.21 12.88
CA LEU A 390 -2.15 -3.71 13.89
C LEU A 390 -0.73 -3.65 13.34
N GLN A 391 0.26 -3.41 14.19
CA GLN A 391 1.66 -3.44 13.79
C GLN A 391 2.51 -4.22 14.79
N ASN A 392 3.30 -5.15 14.27
CA ASN A 392 4.34 -5.84 15.03
C ASN A 392 5.47 -4.88 15.40
N HIS A 393 6.24 -5.21 16.43
CA HIS A 393 7.39 -4.38 16.84
C HIS A 393 8.38 -4.20 15.68
N THR A 394 8.97 -3.00 15.59
CA THR A 394 9.91 -2.65 14.51
C THR A 394 11.36 -3.05 14.78
N ASP A 395 11.70 -3.33 16.04
CA ASP A 395 13.01 -3.89 16.44
C ASP A 395 12.94 -5.41 16.42
N LEU A 396 13.95 -6.05 15.78
CA LEU A 396 13.98 -7.50 15.60
C LEU A 396 14.13 -8.26 16.92
N GLN A 397 14.94 -7.75 17.86
CA GLN A 397 15.15 -8.46 19.12
C GLN A 397 13.87 -8.44 19.97
N VAL A 398 13.21 -7.27 20.05
CA VAL A 398 11.95 -7.16 20.79
C VAL A 398 10.86 -8.01 20.15
N TYR A 399 10.81 -8.07 18.80
CA TYR A 399 9.90 -8.99 18.09
C TYR A 399 10.14 -10.45 18.47
N LYS A 400 11.41 -10.90 18.50
CA LYS A 400 11.78 -12.27 18.92
C LYS A 400 11.41 -12.52 20.38
N ASP A 401 11.70 -11.59 21.27
CA ASP A 401 11.36 -11.68 22.71
C ASP A 401 9.84 -11.83 22.92
N ASN A 402 9.02 -11.10 22.14
CA ASN A 402 7.56 -11.22 22.18
C ASN A 402 7.08 -12.61 21.70
N ILE A 403 7.71 -13.16 20.65
CA ILE A 403 7.37 -14.52 20.19
C ILE A 403 7.78 -15.58 21.23
N ASP A 404 8.92 -15.44 21.88
CA ASP A 404 9.36 -16.35 22.96
C ASP A 404 8.43 -16.25 24.16
N ALA A 405 7.99 -15.05 24.51
CA ALA A 405 6.99 -14.85 25.57
C ALA A 405 5.63 -15.49 25.19
N ALA A 406 5.21 -15.37 23.92
CA ALA A 406 3.98 -15.98 23.43
C ALA A 406 3.99 -17.52 23.47
N ARG A 407 5.15 -18.15 23.35
CA ARG A 407 5.30 -19.63 23.52
C ARG A 407 4.94 -20.07 24.95
N SER A 408 5.18 -19.23 25.95
CA SER A 408 4.91 -19.49 27.36
C SER A 408 3.54 -18.99 27.82
N ASN A 409 3.05 -17.91 27.22
CA ASN A 409 1.76 -17.31 27.50
C ASN A 409 1.03 -16.95 26.19
N PRO A 410 0.04 -17.74 25.77
CA PRO A 410 -0.68 -17.55 24.51
C PRO A 410 -1.46 -16.23 24.39
N THR A 411 -1.62 -15.46 25.45
CA THR A 411 -2.26 -14.13 25.39
C THR A 411 -1.30 -13.03 24.94
N ILE A 412 0.01 -13.29 24.99
CA ILE A 412 1.02 -12.36 24.48
C ILE A 412 1.11 -12.49 22.97
N MET A 413 1.03 -11.36 22.29
CA MET A 413 0.98 -11.28 20.84
C MET A 413 2.10 -10.38 20.31
N PRO A 414 2.56 -10.59 19.06
CA PRO A 414 3.66 -9.82 18.48
C PRO A 414 3.30 -8.37 18.12
N ALA A 415 2.02 -8.05 17.93
CA ALA A 415 1.61 -6.68 17.63
C ALA A 415 1.70 -5.81 18.89
N VAL A 416 2.30 -4.64 18.72
CA VAL A 416 2.55 -3.68 19.81
C VAL A 416 1.82 -2.37 19.62
N ASN A 417 1.30 -2.12 18.43
CA ASN A 417 0.55 -0.91 18.09
C ASN A 417 -0.79 -1.27 17.45
N VAL A 418 -1.81 -0.44 17.70
CA VAL A 418 -3.14 -0.60 17.14
C VAL A 418 -3.78 0.73 16.76
N ILE A 419 -4.55 0.72 15.68
CA ILE A 419 -5.58 1.72 15.38
C ILE A 419 -6.91 0.98 15.35
N LYS A 420 -7.87 1.41 16.17
CA LYS A 420 -9.27 1.00 16.04
C LYS A 420 -10.00 2.05 15.21
N THR A 421 -10.49 1.67 14.05
CA THR A 421 -11.20 2.61 13.17
C THR A 421 -12.65 2.81 13.63
N SER A 422 -13.07 4.05 13.72
CA SER A 422 -14.47 4.43 13.97
C SER A 422 -15.32 4.33 12.69
N ILE A 423 -16.65 4.44 12.81
CA ILE A 423 -17.54 4.56 11.65
C ILE A 423 -17.19 5.81 10.82
N LYS A 424 -16.80 6.91 11.47
CA LYS A 424 -16.34 8.14 10.78
C LYS A 424 -15.06 7.89 9.99
N ASP A 425 -14.12 7.14 10.56
CA ASP A 425 -12.88 6.80 9.85
C ASP A 425 -13.16 5.94 8.62
N ARG A 426 -14.02 4.93 8.75
CA ARG A 426 -14.42 4.07 7.63
C ARG A 426 -15.14 4.85 6.52
N LEU A 427 -15.96 5.83 6.88
CA LEU A 427 -16.60 6.73 5.92
C LEU A 427 -15.53 7.55 5.15
N ARG A 428 -14.60 8.18 5.88
CA ARG A 428 -13.53 8.97 5.28
C ARG A 428 -12.54 8.12 4.48
N GLU A 429 -12.19 6.93 4.97
CA GLU A 429 -11.43 5.93 4.22
C GLU A 429 -12.09 5.60 2.90
N TYR A 430 -13.40 5.32 2.92
CA TYR A 430 -14.16 5.02 1.71
C TYR A 430 -14.08 6.16 0.67
N VAL A 431 -14.23 7.41 1.11
CA VAL A 431 -14.10 8.58 0.25
C VAL A 431 -12.69 8.72 -0.32
N ILE A 432 -11.68 8.70 0.55
CA ILE A 432 -10.27 8.84 0.17
C ILE A 432 -9.85 7.75 -0.82
N MET A 433 -10.21 6.49 -0.54
CA MET A 433 -9.85 5.37 -1.40
C MET A 433 -10.58 5.41 -2.75
N ASN A 434 -11.85 5.83 -2.81
CA ASN A 434 -12.54 6.00 -4.09
C ASN A 434 -11.91 7.11 -4.95
N LEU A 435 -11.53 8.23 -4.36
CA LEU A 435 -10.83 9.31 -5.07
C LEU A 435 -9.45 8.85 -5.59
N LEU A 436 -8.72 8.02 -4.83
CA LEU A 436 -7.38 7.55 -5.21
C LEU A 436 -7.40 6.36 -6.19
N CYS A 437 -8.41 5.51 -6.13
CA CYS A 437 -8.49 4.30 -6.95
C CYS A 437 -9.35 4.47 -8.21
N HIS A 438 -10.36 5.35 -8.14
CA HIS A 438 -11.39 5.47 -9.18
C HIS A 438 -11.54 6.87 -9.75
N ASP A 439 -10.77 7.85 -9.25
CA ASP A 439 -10.92 9.26 -9.61
C ASP A 439 -12.36 9.80 -9.43
N TYR A 440 -13.17 9.13 -8.58
CA TYR A 440 -14.59 9.47 -8.41
C TYR A 440 -15.13 9.09 -7.03
N MET A 441 -15.96 9.96 -6.46
CA MET A 441 -16.71 9.79 -5.24
C MET A 441 -18.21 9.98 -5.54
N ASP A 442 -19.04 8.96 -5.36
CA ASP A 442 -20.49 9.03 -5.56
C ASP A 442 -21.22 9.30 -4.24
N PHE A 443 -21.96 10.39 -4.16
CA PHE A 443 -22.70 10.76 -2.95
C PHE A 443 -23.83 9.78 -2.63
N ARG A 444 -24.47 9.18 -3.64
CA ARG A 444 -25.56 8.20 -3.43
C ARG A 444 -25.03 6.90 -2.86
N ASP A 445 -23.87 6.45 -3.33
CA ASP A 445 -23.22 5.24 -2.77
C ASP A 445 -22.87 5.45 -1.29
N ILE A 446 -22.35 6.64 -0.94
CA ILE A 446 -22.08 7.01 0.44
C ILE A 446 -23.34 7.05 1.28
N ASN A 447 -24.40 7.71 0.77
CA ASN A 447 -25.68 7.82 1.48
C ASN A 447 -26.25 6.44 1.77
N GLN A 448 -26.23 5.55 0.78
CA GLN A 448 -26.73 4.18 0.93
C GLN A 448 -25.89 3.35 1.90
N LYS A 449 -24.56 3.46 1.81
CA LYS A 449 -23.64 2.61 2.58
C LYS A 449 -23.55 3.03 4.05
N PHE A 450 -23.62 4.32 4.34
CA PHE A 450 -23.39 4.87 5.68
C PHE A 450 -24.64 5.47 6.33
N GLY A 451 -25.78 5.52 5.61
CA GLY A 451 -27.04 6.04 6.16
C GLY A 451 -27.01 7.54 6.46
N ILE A 452 -26.26 8.32 5.71
CA ILE A 452 -26.08 9.77 5.90
C ILE A 452 -26.48 10.53 4.64
N ASP A 453 -26.62 11.86 4.73
CA ASP A 453 -26.58 12.75 3.58
C ASP A 453 -25.15 13.26 3.37
N ALA A 454 -24.47 12.76 2.34
CA ALA A 454 -23.04 13.03 2.11
C ALA A 454 -22.76 14.51 1.83
N VAL A 455 -23.65 15.22 1.14
CA VAL A 455 -23.48 16.65 0.83
C VAL A 455 -23.53 17.46 2.10
N THR A 456 -24.51 17.20 2.96
CA THR A 456 -24.62 17.89 4.26
C THR A 456 -23.48 17.52 5.19
N TYR A 457 -23.07 16.23 5.22
CA TYR A 457 -22.01 15.76 6.11
C TYR A 457 -20.64 16.33 5.75
N PHE A 458 -20.32 16.46 4.47
CA PHE A 458 -19.03 16.95 3.96
C PHE A 458 -19.09 18.40 3.45
N ILE A 459 -20.03 19.21 3.95
CA ILE A 459 -20.25 20.58 3.42
C ILE A 459 -18.98 21.45 3.52
N ASP A 460 -18.21 21.33 4.61
CA ASP A 460 -17.00 22.09 4.83
C ASP A 460 -15.88 21.64 3.90
N GLU A 461 -15.73 20.32 3.70
CA GLU A 461 -14.77 19.75 2.78
C GLU A 461 -15.10 20.09 1.33
N ILE A 462 -16.37 20.05 0.95
CA ILE A 462 -16.84 20.42 -0.38
C ILE A 462 -16.51 21.89 -0.67
N GLN A 463 -16.73 22.80 0.29
CA GLN A 463 -16.37 24.22 0.13
C GLN A 463 -14.86 24.43 -0.04
N GLN A 464 -14.02 23.64 0.64
CA GLN A 464 -12.56 23.70 0.49
C GLN A 464 -12.09 23.30 -0.91
N LEU A 465 -12.90 22.56 -1.67
CA LEU A 465 -12.59 22.13 -3.03
C LEU A 465 -12.97 23.14 -4.12
N ASP A 466 -13.64 24.26 -3.79
CA ASP A 466 -14.10 25.26 -4.75
C ASP A 466 -13.01 25.80 -5.68
N ASP A 467 -11.81 26.04 -5.16
CA ASP A 467 -10.71 26.53 -5.98
C ASP A 467 -10.16 25.46 -6.91
N MET A 468 -10.14 24.20 -6.49
CA MET A 468 -9.77 23.07 -7.35
C MET A 468 -10.78 22.86 -8.48
N GLN A 469 -12.07 23.12 -8.22
CA GLN A 469 -13.11 23.10 -9.25
C GLN A 469 -12.92 24.25 -10.27
N LYS A 470 -12.69 25.49 -9.79
CA LYS A 470 -12.42 26.65 -10.67
C LYS A 470 -11.20 26.41 -11.57
N ASP A 471 -10.15 25.77 -11.04
CA ASP A 471 -8.95 25.42 -11.78
C ASP A 471 -9.09 24.15 -12.64
N ARG A 472 -10.28 23.53 -12.67
CA ARG A 472 -10.60 22.33 -13.45
C ARG A 472 -9.74 21.12 -13.07
N LEU A 473 -9.44 20.94 -11.80
CA LEU A 473 -8.82 19.72 -11.28
C LEU A 473 -9.86 18.67 -10.97
N ILE A 474 -11.03 19.13 -10.57
CA ILE A 474 -12.20 18.31 -10.26
C ILE A 474 -13.44 18.90 -10.92
N ASP A 475 -14.45 18.07 -11.05
CA ASP A 475 -15.81 18.45 -11.37
C ASP A 475 -16.73 17.95 -10.26
N MET A 476 -17.58 18.85 -9.73
CA MET A 476 -18.51 18.55 -8.64
C MET A 476 -19.92 18.91 -9.06
N ASP A 477 -20.83 17.96 -8.85
CA ASP A 477 -22.27 18.14 -9.05
C ASP A 477 -23.08 17.47 -7.94
N ALA A 478 -24.41 17.42 -8.09
CA ALA A 478 -25.29 16.76 -7.14
C ALA A 478 -25.09 15.23 -7.04
N ALA A 479 -24.37 14.61 -7.98
CA ALA A 479 -24.13 13.18 -8.00
C ALA A 479 -22.81 12.81 -7.25
N GLY A 480 -21.81 13.71 -7.30
CA GLY A 480 -20.53 13.40 -6.66
C GLY A 480 -19.39 14.34 -7.05
N ILE A 481 -18.17 13.88 -6.78
CA ILE A 481 -16.91 14.57 -7.10
C ILE A 481 -16.10 13.69 -8.04
N ARG A 482 -15.72 14.24 -9.18
CA ARG A 482 -14.88 13.59 -10.19
C ARG A 482 -13.53 14.29 -10.29
N VAL A 483 -12.44 13.55 -10.18
CA VAL A 483 -11.10 14.06 -10.48
C VAL A 483 -10.93 14.08 -12.00
N LEU A 484 -10.61 15.25 -12.55
CA LEU A 484 -10.40 15.46 -13.98
C LEU A 484 -8.95 15.11 -14.39
N PRO A 485 -8.64 14.93 -15.69
CA PRO A 485 -7.28 14.61 -16.13
C PRO A 485 -6.21 15.55 -15.60
N ARG A 486 -6.50 16.83 -15.51
CA ARG A 486 -5.61 17.86 -14.93
C ARG A 486 -5.38 17.70 -13.43
N GLY A 487 -6.34 17.09 -12.72
CA GLY A 487 -6.29 16.82 -11.27
C GLY A 487 -5.68 15.47 -10.89
N ARG A 488 -5.53 14.52 -11.83
CA ARG A 488 -5.14 13.14 -11.49
C ARG A 488 -3.79 13.04 -10.77
N LEU A 489 -2.81 13.85 -11.15
CA LEU A 489 -1.52 13.91 -10.44
C LEU A 489 -1.65 14.48 -9.03
N LEU A 490 -2.67 15.29 -8.81
CA LEU A 490 -2.99 15.92 -7.53
C LEU A 490 -4.12 15.18 -6.78
N GLY A 491 -4.50 13.98 -7.18
CA GLY A 491 -5.56 13.17 -6.56
C GLY A 491 -5.35 13.00 -5.06
N ARG A 492 -4.09 12.87 -4.59
CA ARG A 492 -3.78 12.88 -3.15
C ARG A 492 -4.18 14.19 -2.48
N ASN A 493 -3.96 15.32 -3.14
CA ASN A 493 -4.30 16.64 -2.58
C ASN A 493 -5.81 16.84 -2.49
N VAL A 494 -6.57 16.27 -3.42
CA VAL A 494 -8.05 16.22 -3.34
C VAL A 494 -8.48 15.33 -2.18
N ALA A 495 -7.92 14.12 -2.07
CA ALA A 495 -8.21 13.19 -0.98
C ALA A 495 -7.86 13.74 0.41
N MET A 496 -6.78 14.53 0.53
CA MET A 496 -6.32 15.15 1.77
C MET A 496 -7.37 16.09 2.39
N VAL A 497 -8.29 16.65 1.61
CA VAL A 497 -9.35 17.51 2.13
C VAL A 497 -10.30 16.74 3.06
N PHE A 498 -10.44 15.44 2.85
CA PHE A 498 -11.28 14.55 3.65
C PHE A 498 -10.53 13.92 4.84
N ASP A 499 -9.25 14.22 5.05
CA ASP A 499 -8.44 13.70 6.15
C ASP A 499 -8.56 14.56 7.41
N GLU A 500 -9.35 14.09 8.37
CA GLU A 500 -9.60 14.78 9.64
C GLU A 500 -8.35 14.88 10.55
N TYR A 501 -7.37 13.99 10.39
CA TYR A 501 -6.17 13.95 11.23
C TYR A 501 -5.07 14.90 10.74
N LEU A 502 -5.08 15.24 9.44
CA LEU A 502 -4.00 15.99 8.80
C LEU A 502 -3.82 17.40 9.40
N GLU A 503 -4.91 18.11 9.65
CA GLU A 503 -4.86 19.47 10.18
C GLU A 503 -4.53 19.53 11.68
N LYS A 504 -4.93 18.52 12.44
CA LYS A 504 -4.86 18.53 13.90
C LYS A 504 -3.45 18.28 14.46
N LYS A 505 -2.58 17.53 13.74
CA LYS A 505 -1.33 17.02 14.35
C LYS A 505 -0.07 16.99 13.47
N HIS A 506 -0.17 17.04 12.13
CA HIS A 506 0.91 16.45 11.32
C HIS A 506 1.40 17.28 10.12
N LYS A 507 1.17 18.60 10.08
CA LYS A 507 1.49 19.48 8.91
C LYS A 507 2.91 19.30 8.28
N ASN A 508 3.89 18.77 9.02
CA ASN A 508 5.30 18.72 8.58
C ASN A 508 5.92 17.32 8.59
N ARG A 509 5.13 16.24 8.66
CA ARG A 509 5.66 14.87 8.81
C ARG A 509 5.65 14.03 7.53
N PHE A 510 5.12 14.54 6.45
CA PHE A 510 4.98 13.84 5.18
C PHE A 510 5.83 14.47 4.07
N SER A 511 6.21 13.66 3.07
CA SER A 511 6.75 14.17 1.82
C SER A 511 5.68 14.92 1.02
N LYS A 512 6.11 15.78 0.08
CA LYS A 512 5.20 16.38 -0.89
C LYS A 512 4.47 15.32 -1.71
N ALA A 513 3.29 15.67 -2.23
CA ALA A 513 2.49 14.77 -3.05
C ALA A 513 3.19 14.44 -4.38
N ILE A 514 3.92 15.41 -4.91
CA ILE A 514 4.72 15.32 -6.14
C ILE A 514 6.13 15.81 -5.84
#